data_220f1b3da6ab80e371d98552e0df77f3
#
_entry.id   220f1b3da6ab80e371d98552e0df77f3
#
_cell.length_a   1.000
_cell.length_b   1.000
_cell.length_c   1.000
_cell.angle_alpha   90.00
_cell.angle_beta   90.00
_cell.angle_gamma   90.00
#
_symmetry.space_group_name_H-M   'P 1'
#
loop_
_entity.id
_entity.type
_entity.pdbx_description
1 polymer ?
#
loop_
_entity_poly.entity_id
_entity_poly.type
_entity_poly.pdbx_seq_one_letter_code
_entity_poly.pdbx_strand_id
1 'polypeptide(L)'
;MAEHHLETPVTDEVIEKLKAGDRVFITGYLYTGRDSAHKKLIELIQDGKELPIDVKGQFIYYVGPTPARPGNPIGSAGPTTSYRMDSFAPILHSLGLKGTIGKGSRSEEVKESLRKYKAVYLAAVGGAGALISKSIEGSEVIAYPELGPEAIRKVKVKDFPCIVINDMYGGDLYEEGKKKYRKD
;
A
#
# COMPACT_ATOMS: atom_id res chain seq x y z
N MET A 1 6.39 -13.67 -14.82
CA MET A 1 5.22 -12.98 -14.22
C MET A 1 4.35 -14.05 -13.62
N ALA A 2 4.45 -14.22 -12.32
CA ALA A 2 3.64 -15.17 -11.56
C ALA A 2 2.36 -14.48 -11.04
N GLU A 3 1.42 -15.29 -10.56
CA GLU A 3 0.21 -14.82 -9.89
C GLU A 3 0.18 -15.35 -8.46
N HIS A 4 -0.07 -14.46 -7.50
CA HIS A 4 -0.10 -14.77 -6.09
C HIS A 4 -1.40 -14.30 -5.44
N HIS A 5 -2.01 -15.17 -4.64
CA HIS A 5 -3.13 -14.82 -3.78
C HIS A 5 -2.64 -14.73 -2.34
N LEU A 6 -2.78 -13.55 -1.75
CA LEU A 6 -2.30 -13.26 -0.40
C LEU A 6 -3.47 -13.04 0.54
N GLU A 7 -3.32 -13.51 1.77
CA GLU A 7 -4.25 -13.23 2.86
C GLU A 7 -3.52 -12.43 3.96
N THR A 8 -4.07 -11.26 4.30
CA THR A 8 -3.47 -10.39 5.33
C THR A 8 -3.94 -10.79 6.75
N PRO A 9 -3.06 -10.71 7.78
CA PRO A 9 -1.66 -10.27 7.73
C PRO A 9 -0.72 -11.30 7.10
N VAL A 10 0.33 -10.82 6.42
CA VAL A 10 1.32 -11.66 5.74
C VAL A 10 2.59 -11.83 6.57
N THR A 11 3.34 -12.91 6.28
CA THR A 11 4.65 -13.19 6.89
C THR A 11 5.79 -12.87 5.92
N ASP A 12 7.03 -12.94 6.42
CA ASP A 12 8.23 -12.77 5.62
C ASP A 12 8.31 -13.77 4.46
N GLU A 13 7.95 -15.03 4.72
CA GLU A 13 7.98 -16.11 3.73
C GLU A 13 7.02 -15.85 2.55
N VAL A 14 5.94 -15.12 2.78
CA VAL A 14 5.02 -14.70 1.73
C VAL A 14 5.66 -13.63 0.86
N ILE A 15 6.28 -12.62 1.48
CA ILE A 15 6.95 -11.51 0.77
C ILE A 15 8.15 -12.02 -0.03
N GLU A 16 8.91 -13.00 0.48
CA GLU A 16 10.05 -13.60 -0.20
C GLU A 16 9.72 -14.27 -1.55
N LYS A 17 8.46 -14.63 -1.76
CA LYS A 17 8.02 -15.22 -3.04
C LYS A 17 7.73 -14.20 -4.12
N LEU A 18 7.53 -12.93 -3.76
CA LEU A 18 7.10 -11.88 -4.68
C LEU A 18 8.28 -11.29 -5.43
N LYS A 19 8.12 -11.15 -6.75
CA LYS A 19 9.11 -10.55 -7.65
C LYS A 19 8.50 -9.42 -8.45
N ALA A 20 9.30 -8.43 -8.81
CA ALA A 20 8.88 -7.32 -9.67
C ALA A 20 8.22 -7.87 -10.95
N GLY A 21 7.04 -7.34 -11.26
CA GLY A 21 6.21 -7.77 -12.38
C GLY A 21 5.16 -8.84 -12.04
N ASP A 22 5.18 -9.45 -10.87
CA ASP A 22 4.17 -10.42 -10.47
C ASP A 22 2.82 -9.76 -10.20
N ARG A 23 1.74 -10.48 -10.50
CA ARG A 23 0.37 -10.09 -10.17
C ARG A 23 0.02 -10.58 -8.77
N VAL A 24 -0.61 -9.72 -8.00
CA VAL A 24 -1.00 -10.02 -6.62
C VAL A 24 -2.47 -9.71 -6.41
N PHE A 25 -3.18 -10.63 -5.81
CA PHE A 25 -4.57 -10.47 -5.36
C PHE A 25 -4.60 -10.59 -3.84
N ILE A 26 -5.05 -9.54 -3.17
CA ILE A 26 -5.05 -9.48 -1.70
C ILE A 26 -6.46 -9.68 -1.18
N THR A 27 -6.62 -10.60 -0.24
CA THR A 27 -7.85 -10.83 0.53
C THR A 27 -7.58 -10.57 2.01
N GLY A 28 -8.58 -10.13 2.77
CA GLY A 28 -8.47 -9.80 4.17
C GLY A 28 -8.65 -8.32 4.46
N TYR A 29 -7.73 -7.69 5.18
CA TYR A 29 -7.82 -6.28 5.56
C TYR A 29 -6.63 -5.48 5.07
N LEU A 30 -6.88 -4.26 4.60
CA LEU A 30 -5.88 -3.25 4.32
C LEU A 30 -6.17 -2.03 5.19
N TYR A 31 -5.13 -1.28 5.55
CA TYR A 31 -5.29 0.07 6.05
C TYR A 31 -5.19 1.08 4.92
N THR A 32 -5.92 2.19 5.02
CA THR A 32 -5.75 3.32 4.10
C THR A 32 -5.01 4.44 4.81
N GLY A 33 -4.22 5.21 4.08
CA GLY A 33 -3.53 6.37 4.63
C GLY A 33 -2.84 7.18 3.54
N ARG A 34 -2.81 8.50 3.74
CA ARG A 34 -2.09 9.45 2.89
C ARG A 34 -1.21 10.35 3.76
N ASP A 35 -0.79 11.47 3.20
CA ASP A 35 0.18 12.40 3.77
C ASP A 35 -0.11 12.78 5.22
N SER A 36 -1.33 13.28 5.48
CA SER A 36 -1.72 13.79 6.80
C SER A 36 -1.77 12.68 7.86
N ALA A 37 -2.30 11.51 7.49
CA ALA A 37 -2.34 10.37 8.39
C ALA A 37 -0.93 9.85 8.70
N HIS A 38 -0.05 9.74 7.69
CA HIS A 38 1.33 9.30 7.87
C HIS A 38 2.09 10.26 8.81
N LYS A 39 1.94 11.58 8.62
CA LYS A 39 2.55 12.57 9.50
C LYS A 39 2.17 12.33 10.96
N LYS A 40 0.87 12.15 11.24
CA LYS A 40 0.38 11.85 12.58
C LYS A 40 0.93 10.52 13.15
N LEU A 41 1.04 9.47 12.34
CA LEU A 41 1.65 8.21 12.76
C LEU A 41 3.11 8.40 13.16
N ILE A 42 3.89 9.15 12.37
CA ILE A 42 5.29 9.40 12.67
C ILE A 42 5.46 10.26 13.93
N GLU A 43 4.61 11.26 14.14
CA GLU A 43 4.59 12.06 15.38
C GLU A 43 4.38 11.15 16.60
N LEU A 44 3.43 10.20 16.55
CA LEU A 44 3.23 9.23 17.64
C LEU A 44 4.47 8.35 17.88
N ILE A 45 5.11 7.87 16.81
CA ILE A 45 6.32 7.05 16.92
C ILE A 45 7.46 7.84 17.58
N GLN A 46 7.66 9.09 17.17
CA GLN A 46 8.68 9.98 17.73
C GLN A 46 8.43 10.29 19.21
N ASP A 47 7.16 10.40 19.59
CA ASP A 47 6.74 10.62 20.97
C ASP A 47 6.76 9.32 21.81
N GLY A 48 7.12 8.18 21.25
CA GLY A 48 7.09 6.88 21.93
C GLY A 48 5.69 6.40 22.31
N LYS A 49 4.66 6.87 21.60
CA LYS A 49 3.25 6.51 21.83
C LYS A 49 2.84 5.34 20.95
N GLU A 50 1.81 4.63 21.37
CA GLU A 50 1.22 3.54 20.58
C GLU A 50 0.53 4.06 19.32
N LEU A 51 0.64 3.29 18.25
CA LEU A 51 -0.07 3.56 17.02
C LEU A 51 -1.54 3.12 17.13
N PRO A 52 -2.48 3.84 16.47
CA PRO A 52 -3.90 3.45 16.44
C PRO A 52 -4.15 2.20 15.57
N ILE A 53 -3.11 1.67 14.91
CA ILE A 53 -3.15 0.51 14.04
C ILE A 53 -1.96 -0.41 14.33
N ASP A 54 -2.17 -1.72 14.25
CA ASP A 54 -1.07 -2.68 14.20
C ASP A 54 -0.61 -2.81 12.73
N VAL A 55 0.62 -2.34 12.45
CA VAL A 55 1.19 -2.37 11.10
C VAL A 55 1.88 -3.69 10.77
N LYS A 56 2.12 -4.56 11.77
CA LYS A 56 2.88 -5.79 11.59
C LYS A 56 2.16 -6.77 10.65
N GLY A 57 2.85 -7.16 9.60
CA GLY A 57 2.30 -8.06 8.58
C GLY A 57 1.26 -7.40 7.66
N GLN A 58 1.03 -6.10 7.76
CA GLN A 58 -0.05 -5.39 7.07
C GLN A 58 0.43 -4.64 5.83
N PHE A 59 -0.56 -4.19 5.06
CA PHE A 59 -0.39 -3.29 3.92
C PHE A 59 -1.12 -1.96 4.16
N ILE A 60 -0.52 -0.86 3.69
CA ILE A 60 -1.19 0.44 3.63
C ILE A 60 -1.46 0.80 2.18
N TYR A 61 -2.72 1.02 1.85
CA TYR A 61 -3.17 1.54 0.57
C TYR A 61 -3.21 3.07 0.61
N TYR A 62 -2.41 3.69 -0.24
CA TYR A 62 -2.35 5.13 -0.39
C TYR A 62 -3.53 5.64 -1.20
N VAL A 63 -4.60 5.96 -0.51
CA VAL A 63 -5.86 6.38 -1.10
C VAL A 63 -6.59 7.39 -0.22
N GLY A 64 -7.27 8.34 -0.85
CA GLY A 64 -8.29 9.18 -0.24
C GLY A 64 -9.59 8.91 -0.99
N PRO A 65 -10.44 7.98 -0.52
CA PRO A 65 -11.63 7.60 -1.25
C PRO A 65 -12.65 8.73 -1.29
N THR A 66 -13.44 8.79 -2.37
CA THR A 66 -14.60 9.67 -2.42
C THR A 66 -15.69 9.17 -1.45
N PRO A 67 -16.64 10.03 -1.04
CA PRO A 67 -17.77 9.60 -0.23
C PRO A 67 -18.51 8.40 -0.84
N ALA A 68 -18.91 7.47 0.01
CA ALA A 68 -19.65 6.30 -0.40
C ALA A 68 -21.04 6.70 -0.92
N ARG A 69 -21.52 6.05 -1.98
CA ARG A 69 -22.91 6.11 -2.38
C ARG A 69 -23.75 5.20 -1.47
N PRO A 70 -25.06 5.47 -1.31
CA PRO A 70 -25.96 4.58 -0.55
C PRO A 70 -25.79 3.11 -0.98
N GLY A 71 -25.63 2.21 -0.01
CA GLY A 71 -25.43 0.79 -0.24
C GLY A 71 -24.01 0.34 -0.58
N ASN A 72 -23.04 1.26 -0.75
CA ASN A 72 -21.65 0.92 -1.00
C ASN A 72 -20.78 1.18 0.24
N PRO A 73 -19.79 0.32 0.53
CA PRO A 73 -18.91 0.51 1.68
C PRO A 73 -17.93 1.70 1.52
N ILE A 74 -17.64 2.08 0.27
CA ILE A 74 -16.67 3.11 -0.09
C ILE A 74 -17.02 3.72 -1.45
N GLY A 75 -16.57 4.93 -1.71
CA GLY A 75 -16.66 5.55 -3.03
C GLY A 75 -15.51 5.12 -3.95
N SER A 76 -15.21 5.91 -4.97
CA SER A 76 -14.04 5.66 -5.84
C SER A 76 -12.76 5.65 -5.03
N ALA A 77 -11.97 4.59 -5.16
CA ALA A 77 -10.79 4.30 -4.35
C ALA A 77 -9.52 4.17 -5.22
N GLY A 78 -9.23 5.19 -6.03
CA GLY A 78 -8.04 5.23 -6.88
C GLY A 78 -6.74 5.52 -6.09
N PRO A 79 -5.60 4.93 -6.50
CA PRO A 79 -4.33 5.10 -5.80
C PRO A 79 -3.79 6.53 -5.87
N THR A 80 -3.19 7.00 -4.78
CA THR A 80 -2.43 8.25 -4.71
C THR A 80 -0.98 8.01 -5.11
N THR A 81 -0.31 9.07 -5.58
CA THR A 81 1.12 9.05 -5.92
C THR A 81 1.98 8.76 -4.69
N SER A 82 2.79 7.70 -4.77
CA SER A 82 3.46 7.09 -3.60
C SER A 82 4.68 7.86 -3.10
N TYR A 83 5.42 8.58 -3.97
CA TYR A 83 6.63 9.29 -3.55
C TYR A 83 6.37 10.31 -2.42
N ARG A 84 5.15 10.79 -2.29
CA ARG A 84 4.75 11.72 -1.21
C ARG A 84 4.87 11.10 0.19
N MET A 85 4.83 9.76 0.27
CA MET A 85 4.99 9.01 1.52
C MET A 85 6.39 8.43 1.70
N ASP A 86 7.35 8.75 0.84
CA ASP A 86 8.68 8.13 0.86
C ASP A 86 9.48 8.42 2.14
N SER A 87 9.29 9.61 2.73
CA SER A 87 9.93 9.95 4.01
C SER A 87 9.37 9.16 5.21
N PHE A 88 8.18 8.58 5.09
CA PHE A 88 7.49 7.87 6.17
C PHE A 88 7.62 6.35 6.05
N ALA A 89 7.64 5.83 4.82
CA ALA A 89 7.57 4.40 4.56
C ALA A 89 8.71 3.59 5.22
N PRO A 90 9.99 4.01 5.20
CA PRO A 90 11.07 3.24 5.84
C PRO A 90 10.87 3.07 7.34
N ILE A 91 10.31 4.07 8.02
CA ILE A 91 10.02 4.01 9.46
C ILE A 91 8.93 2.96 9.72
N LEU A 92 7.86 2.95 8.94
CA LEU A 92 6.78 1.97 9.09
C LEU A 92 7.24 0.54 8.72
N HIS A 93 8.10 0.39 7.70
CA HIS A 93 8.72 -0.91 7.39
C HIS A 93 9.54 -1.44 8.57
N SER A 94 10.27 -0.58 9.29
CA SER A 94 11.04 -0.98 10.47
C SER A 94 10.16 -1.49 11.63
N LEU A 95 8.89 -1.12 11.66
CA LEU A 95 7.90 -1.59 12.62
C LEU A 95 7.13 -2.84 12.15
N GLY A 96 7.48 -3.38 10.98
CA GLY A 96 6.91 -4.62 10.46
C GLY A 96 5.82 -4.44 9.40
N LEU A 97 5.59 -3.22 8.87
CA LEU A 97 4.74 -3.03 7.70
C LEU A 97 5.34 -3.80 6.52
N LYS A 98 4.54 -4.66 5.88
CA LYS A 98 5.03 -5.55 4.82
C LYS A 98 4.79 -5.04 3.42
N GLY A 99 3.93 -4.07 3.26
CA GLY A 99 3.75 -3.50 1.94
C GLY A 99 3.01 -2.18 1.92
N THR A 100 3.24 -1.47 0.83
CA THR A 100 2.53 -0.25 0.50
C THR A 100 1.96 -0.35 -0.91
N ILE A 101 0.76 0.20 -1.11
CA ILE A 101 0.04 0.13 -2.38
C ILE A 101 -0.24 1.55 -2.85
N GLY A 102 0.15 1.88 -4.07
CA GLY A 102 -0.06 3.22 -4.62
C GLY A 102 0.17 3.27 -6.12
N LYS A 103 0.72 4.36 -6.62
CA LYS A 103 1.17 4.53 -8.01
C LYS A 103 2.43 5.39 -8.09
N GLY A 104 3.17 5.28 -9.20
CA GLY A 104 4.42 6.00 -9.42
C GLY A 104 5.62 5.34 -8.77
N SER A 105 6.81 5.87 -9.01
CA SER A 105 8.08 5.34 -8.50
C SER A 105 8.30 5.67 -7.02
N ARG A 106 9.26 4.97 -6.41
CA ARG A 106 9.72 5.18 -5.04
C ARG A 106 11.17 5.67 -5.02
N SER A 107 11.55 6.33 -3.94
CA SER A 107 12.94 6.75 -3.69
C SER A 107 13.86 5.57 -3.41
N GLU A 108 15.18 5.78 -3.51
CA GLU A 108 16.16 4.74 -3.20
C GLU A 108 16.10 4.32 -1.73
N GLU A 109 15.84 5.27 -0.80
CA GLU A 109 15.70 5.00 0.63
C GLU A 109 14.54 4.02 0.90
N VAL A 110 13.43 4.18 0.17
CA VAL A 110 12.31 3.21 0.26
C VAL A 110 12.74 1.86 -0.29
N LYS A 111 13.37 1.80 -1.46
CA LYS A 111 13.84 0.54 -2.06
C LYS A 111 14.82 -0.19 -1.14
N GLU A 112 15.74 0.53 -0.48
CA GLU A 112 16.63 -0.03 0.53
C GLU A 112 15.87 -0.57 1.73
N SER A 113 14.86 0.15 2.21
CA SER A 113 14.03 -0.30 3.33
C SER A 113 13.22 -1.56 3.00
N LEU A 114 12.77 -1.72 1.73
CA LEU A 114 12.11 -2.95 1.28
C LEU A 114 13.04 -4.17 1.40
N ARG A 115 14.31 -4.01 1.01
CA ARG A 115 15.33 -5.08 1.16
C ARG A 115 15.59 -5.39 2.62
N LYS A 116 15.81 -4.34 3.43
CA LYS A 116 16.21 -4.48 4.85
C LYS A 116 15.12 -5.13 5.70
N TYR A 117 13.87 -4.77 5.48
CA TYR A 117 12.74 -5.18 6.32
C TYR A 117 11.81 -6.22 5.68
N LYS A 118 12.24 -6.80 4.54
CA LYS A 118 11.46 -7.79 3.78
C LYS A 118 10.04 -7.26 3.53
N ALA A 119 9.95 -6.19 2.77
CA ALA A 119 8.70 -5.55 2.38
C ALA A 119 8.61 -5.42 0.87
N VAL A 120 7.44 -5.03 0.36
CA VAL A 120 7.14 -4.93 -1.07
C VAL A 120 6.39 -3.63 -1.37
N TYR A 121 6.65 -3.06 -2.55
CA TYR A 121 5.82 -1.99 -3.08
C TYR A 121 4.98 -2.50 -4.25
N LEU A 122 3.68 -2.29 -4.13
CA LEU A 122 2.68 -2.71 -5.09
C LEU A 122 2.04 -1.49 -5.77
N ALA A 123 1.73 -1.59 -7.05
CA ALA A 123 0.89 -0.61 -7.72
C ALA A 123 -0.54 -1.12 -7.87
N ALA A 124 -1.50 -0.25 -7.56
CA ALA A 124 -2.87 -0.36 -8.06
C ALA A 124 -3.01 0.46 -9.35
N VAL A 125 -3.92 0.05 -10.24
CA VAL A 125 -4.07 0.71 -11.53
C VAL A 125 -4.68 2.10 -11.36
N GLY A 126 -3.95 3.13 -11.77
CA GLY A 126 -4.44 4.51 -11.79
C GLY A 126 -5.61 4.67 -12.77
N GLY A 127 -6.59 5.50 -12.42
CA GLY A 127 -7.81 5.71 -13.21
C GLY A 127 -8.90 4.63 -13.02
N ALA A 128 -8.57 3.50 -12.42
CA ALA A 128 -9.50 2.38 -12.19
C ALA A 128 -10.20 2.43 -10.80
N GLY A 129 -10.29 3.59 -10.16
CA GLY A 129 -10.79 3.72 -8.79
C GLY A 129 -12.18 3.15 -8.56
N ALA A 130 -13.09 3.28 -9.54
CA ALA A 130 -14.42 2.70 -9.49
C ALA A 130 -14.41 1.16 -9.65
N LEU A 131 -13.43 0.62 -10.39
CA LEU A 131 -13.26 -0.83 -10.52
C LEU A 131 -12.62 -1.42 -9.26
N ILE A 132 -11.58 -0.76 -8.75
CA ILE A 132 -10.89 -1.16 -7.52
C ILE A 132 -11.86 -1.19 -6.33
N SER A 133 -12.78 -0.20 -6.24
CA SER A 133 -13.75 -0.16 -5.15
C SER A 133 -14.67 -1.38 -5.10
N LYS A 134 -14.83 -2.11 -6.20
CA LYS A 134 -15.61 -3.37 -6.24
C LYS A 134 -14.96 -4.52 -5.49
N SER A 135 -13.64 -4.48 -5.28
CA SER A 135 -12.93 -5.45 -4.46
C SER A 135 -12.97 -5.11 -2.96
N ILE A 136 -13.57 -3.97 -2.59
CA ILE A 136 -13.71 -3.51 -1.21
C ILE A 136 -15.12 -3.85 -0.71
N GLU A 137 -15.20 -4.79 0.23
CA GLU A 137 -16.46 -5.30 0.80
C GLU A 137 -16.90 -4.55 2.06
N GLY A 138 -15.99 -3.84 2.73
CA GLY A 138 -16.27 -3.11 3.95
C GLY A 138 -15.26 -2.00 4.19
N SER A 139 -15.66 -0.96 4.91
CA SER A 139 -14.81 0.18 5.22
C SER A 139 -15.23 0.79 6.56
N GLU A 140 -14.28 0.90 7.48
CA GLU A 140 -14.48 1.50 8.80
C GLU A 140 -13.37 2.54 9.05
N VAL A 141 -13.74 3.74 9.52
CA VAL A 141 -12.78 4.74 9.99
C VAL A 141 -12.30 4.33 11.37
N ILE A 142 -11.00 4.09 11.53
CA ILE A 142 -10.41 3.63 12.79
C ILE A 142 -9.53 4.68 13.47
N ALA A 143 -9.04 5.68 12.72
CA ALA A 143 -8.28 6.79 13.30
C ALA A 143 -8.41 8.06 12.47
N TYR A 144 -8.28 9.19 13.14
CA TYR A 144 -8.23 10.54 12.55
C TYR A 144 -9.46 10.89 11.69
N PRO A 145 -10.69 10.71 12.19
CA PRO A 145 -11.91 11.01 11.42
C PRO A 145 -11.97 12.46 10.94
N GLU A 146 -11.33 13.38 11.65
CA GLU A 146 -11.22 14.79 11.29
C GLU A 146 -10.46 15.05 9.98
N LEU A 147 -9.66 14.08 9.51
CA LEU A 147 -8.96 14.18 8.24
C LEU A 147 -9.84 13.84 7.03
N GLY A 148 -11.11 13.47 7.24
CA GLY A 148 -12.05 13.17 6.18
C GLY A 148 -11.57 12.05 5.24
N PRO A 149 -11.34 12.33 3.93
CA PRO A 149 -10.83 11.32 2.98
C PRO A 149 -9.45 10.76 3.33
N GLU A 150 -8.65 11.49 4.11
CA GLU A 150 -7.32 11.07 4.55
C GLU A 150 -7.32 10.36 5.92
N ALA A 151 -8.48 10.15 6.52
CA ALA A 151 -8.63 9.33 7.72
C ALA A 151 -8.07 7.91 7.48
N ILE A 152 -7.53 7.30 8.53
CA ILE A 152 -7.14 5.89 8.46
C ILE A 152 -8.41 5.05 8.51
N ARG A 153 -8.59 4.25 7.48
CA ARG A 153 -9.67 3.26 7.39
C ARG A 153 -9.08 1.85 7.44
N LYS A 154 -9.82 0.95 8.03
CA LYS A 154 -9.65 -0.49 7.86
C LYS A 154 -10.64 -0.94 6.80
N VAL A 155 -10.16 -1.41 5.68
CA VAL A 155 -10.99 -1.87 4.57
C VAL A 155 -10.89 -3.38 4.42
N LYS A 156 -12.05 -4.04 4.34
CA LYS A 156 -12.12 -5.47 4.02
C LYS A 156 -12.08 -5.60 2.51
N VAL A 157 -11.15 -6.41 2.01
CA VAL A 157 -10.96 -6.62 0.57
C VAL A 157 -11.04 -8.10 0.21
N LYS A 158 -11.47 -8.33 -1.03
CA LYS A 158 -11.45 -9.65 -1.67
C LYS A 158 -10.84 -9.53 -3.06
N ASP A 159 -9.80 -10.32 -3.29
CA ASP A 159 -9.05 -10.36 -4.56
C ASP A 159 -8.66 -8.95 -5.06
N PHE A 160 -8.20 -8.09 -4.16
CA PHE A 160 -7.79 -6.73 -4.48
C PHE A 160 -6.56 -6.76 -5.40
N PRO A 161 -6.68 -6.27 -6.65
CA PRO A 161 -5.67 -6.48 -7.69
C PRO A 161 -4.52 -5.49 -7.59
N CYS A 162 -3.29 -6.02 -7.57
CA CYS A 162 -2.05 -5.25 -7.57
C CYS A 162 -1.00 -5.88 -8.50
N ILE A 163 0.05 -5.10 -8.76
CA ILE A 163 1.26 -5.55 -9.46
C ILE A 163 2.46 -5.20 -8.59
N VAL A 164 3.40 -6.13 -8.44
CA VAL A 164 4.68 -5.87 -7.75
C VAL A 164 5.51 -4.91 -8.59
N ILE A 165 5.83 -3.76 -8.04
CA ILE A 165 6.70 -2.77 -8.68
C ILE A 165 8.13 -2.89 -8.16
N ASN A 166 8.30 -2.85 -6.82
CA ASN A 166 9.60 -3.06 -6.21
C ASN A 166 9.53 -4.24 -5.26
N ASP A 167 10.39 -5.21 -5.44
CA ASP A 167 10.57 -6.35 -4.55
C ASP A 167 11.72 -6.16 -3.56
N MET A 168 11.84 -7.07 -2.61
CA MET A 168 12.92 -7.05 -1.62
C MET A 168 14.30 -7.45 -2.17
N TYR A 169 14.39 -7.86 -3.42
CA TYR A 169 15.63 -8.28 -4.06
C TYR A 169 16.26 -7.19 -4.93
N GLY A 170 15.59 -6.04 -5.05
CA GLY A 170 16.03 -4.91 -5.82
C GLY A 170 15.44 -4.82 -7.22
N GLY A 171 14.46 -5.67 -7.53
CA GLY A 171 13.68 -5.55 -8.76
C GLY A 171 12.92 -4.22 -8.80
N ASP A 172 12.86 -3.58 -9.98
CA ASP A 172 12.12 -2.35 -10.23
C ASP A 172 11.48 -2.43 -11.62
N LEU A 173 10.18 -2.75 -11.62
CA LEU A 173 9.42 -2.94 -12.86
C LEU A 173 9.42 -1.68 -13.74
N TYR A 174 9.41 -0.49 -13.15
CA TYR A 174 9.41 0.75 -13.92
C TYR A 174 10.75 0.98 -14.63
N GLU A 175 11.87 0.74 -13.95
CA GLU A 175 13.20 0.87 -14.56
C GLU A 175 13.46 -0.23 -15.60
N GLU A 176 13.04 -1.45 -15.31
CA GLU A 176 13.13 -2.57 -16.27
C GLU A 176 12.29 -2.30 -17.52
N GLY A 177 11.06 -1.78 -17.34
CA GLY A 177 10.19 -1.39 -18.45
C GLY A 177 10.79 -0.27 -19.32
N LYS A 178 11.35 0.77 -18.68
CA LYS A 178 12.04 1.85 -19.40
C LYS A 178 13.20 1.30 -20.22
N LYS A 179 14.08 0.48 -19.64
CA LYS A 179 15.22 -0.11 -20.33
C LYS A 179 14.80 -0.97 -21.52
N LYS A 180 13.71 -1.73 -21.38
CA LYS A 180 13.22 -2.67 -22.39
C LYS A 180 12.54 -1.98 -23.59
N TYR A 181 11.81 -0.89 -23.33
CA TYR A 181 10.94 -0.28 -24.35
C TYR A 181 11.38 1.13 -24.78
N ARG A 182 12.44 1.68 -24.21
CA ARG A 182 13.01 2.95 -24.65
C ARG A 182 13.49 2.80 -26.09
N LYS A 183 12.99 3.67 -26.96
CA LYS A 183 13.53 3.89 -28.30
C LYS A 183 14.50 5.07 -28.21
N ASP A 184 15.75 4.84 -28.62
CA ASP A 184 16.76 5.89 -28.74
C ASP A 184 16.38 6.87 -29.84
#